data_b493451ebbab5ac7a72de040b76aa07a
#
_entry.id   b493451ebbab5ac7a72de040b76aa07a
#
_cell.length_a   1.000
_cell.length_b   1.000
_cell.length_c   1.000
_cell.angle_alpha   90.00
_cell.angle_beta   90.00
_cell.angle_gamma   90.00
#
_symmetry.space_group_name_H-M   'P 1'
#
loop_
_entity.id
_entity.type
_entity.pdbx_description
1 polymer ?
#
loop_
_entity_poly.entity_id
_entity_poly.type
_entity_poly.pdbx_seq_one_letter_code
_entity_poly.pdbx_strand_id
1 'polypeptide(L)'
;MPEGSKEAGSPARKRPAPQEEARRHSAAHRVEYALARTLESAVSALPERAADGVGRRIGRTIHRLGIRRKVVEENLRLAFPEQSAEWIHRTSIAAYEHLGREAAAILRLSKLDRQAIIDRTVPVGWDEMEEALSHGKGVMLVTGHYGNWEIAAATVASRGIPIAAIVRRQGNRLVDERLNGLRARLGVEVITQREAPSRVPRLLRKNAVIGIVGDQDARRAGVFVPFFGRPASTHRGPAVFALKLGAPVFACVARRLPGAAVRYEVSGHGVPVVRTGDLEADTTALTAALAARLEAEIRKAPEQYFWFHRRWKTSPPAEQPSSETGTVEAVSAPADPDPDYA
;
A
#
# COMPACT_ATOMS: atom_id res chain seq x y z
N MET A 1 -28.64 62.08 17.60
CA MET A 1 -27.28 61.65 17.83
C MET A 1 -27.29 60.28 18.45
N PRO A 2 -26.91 59.21 17.79
CA PRO A 2 -26.28 58.10 18.50
C PRO A 2 -24.88 57.82 17.94
N GLU A 3 -23.97 57.57 18.87
CA GLU A 3 -22.56 57.29 18.67
C GLU A 3 -22.29 55.98 17.95
N GLY A 4 -21.36 56.05 16.97
CA GLY A 4 -20.89 54.90 16.25
C GLY A 4 -19.87 54.10 17.07
N SER A 5 -20.17 52.85 17.37
CA SER A 5 -19.22 51.86 17.88
C SER A 5 -18.27 51.41 16.78
N LYS A 6 -16.99 51.73 16.93
CA LYS A 6 -15.90 51.20 16.10
C LYS A 6 -15.61 49.75 16.51
N GLU A 7 -15.96 48.80 15.67
CA GLU A 7 -15.47 47.44 15.79
C GLU A 7 -13.94 47.41 15.56
N ALA A 8 -13.22 46.98 16.59
CA ALA A 8 -11.78 46.72 16.52
C ALA A 8 -11.54 45.42 15.72
N GLY A 9 -11.05 45.58 14.49
CA GLY A 9 -10.62 44.48 13.64
C GLY A 9 -9.48 43.69 14.28
N SER A 10 -9.69 42.38 14.44
CA SER A 10 -8.67 41.42 14.89
C SER A 10 -7.48 41.45 13.94
N PRO A 11 -6.22 41.48 14.42
CA PRO A 11 -5.05 41.53 13.54
C PRO A 11 -4.94 40.23 12.74
N ALA A 12 -5.05 40.34 11.43
CA ALA A 12 -4.81 39.23 10.50
C ALA A 12 -3.40 38.65 10.74
N ARG A 13 -3.31 37.36 11.11
CA ARG A 13 -2.03 36.64 11.21
C ARG A 13 -1.34 36.68 9.85
N LYS A 14 -0.22 37.41 9.77
CA LYS A 14 0.64 37.46 8.58
C LYS A 14 1.09 36.02 8.25
N ARG A 15 0.82 35.54 7.04
CA ARG A 15 1.41 34.30 6.53
C ARG A 15 2.94 34.44 6.53
N PRO A 16 3.69 33.43 7.04
CA PRO A 16 5.13 33.48 7.02
C PRO A 16 5.66 33.51 5.59
N ALA A 17 6.83 34.12 5.37
CA ALA A 17 7.45 34.18 4.06
C ALA A 17 7.78 32.76 3.55
N PRO A 18 7.74 32.48 2.22
CA PRO A 18 7.97 31.15 1.66
C PRO A 18 9.29 30.49 2.09
N GLN A 19 10.33 31.29 2.31
CA GLN A 19 11.62 30.78 2.81
C GLN A 19 11.59 30.38 4.29
N GLU A 20 10.76 31.02 5.09
CA GLU A 20 10.59 30.71 6.52
C GLU A 20 9.74 29.46 6.70
N GLU A 21 8.75 29.27 5.84
CA GLU A 21 7.94 28.06 5.75
C GLU A 21 8.75 26.85 5.28
N ALA A 22 9.59 27.01 4.24
CA ALA A 22 10.53 25.98 3.78
C ALA A 22 11.57 25.58 4.86
N ARG A 23 12.04 26.55 5.68
CA ARG A 23 12.96 26.27 6.81
C ARG A 23 12.25 25.53 7.94
N ARG A 24 11.00 25.87 8.26
CA ARG A 24 10.21 25.18 9.28
C ARG A 24 9.90 23.73 8.87
N HIS A 25 9.51 23.49 7.63
CA HIS A 25 9.33 22.14 7.10
C HIS A 25 10.63 21.32 7.15
N SER A 26 11.78 21.93 6.81
CA SER A 26 13.08 21.26 6.92
C SER A 26 13.45 20.91 8.37
N ALA A 27 13.16 21.75 9.35
CA ALA A 27 13.42 21.47 10.76
C ALA A 27 12.50 20.39 11.30
N ALA A 28 11.19 20.47 11.00
CA ALA A 28 10.21 19.43 11.37
C ALA A 28 10.58 18.06 10.78
N HIS A 29 10.98 17.99 9.52
CA HIS A 29 11.43 16.75 8.88
C HIS A 29 12.68 16.16 9.54
N ARG A 30 13.62 17.00 9.99
CA ARG A 30 14.81 16.56 10.73
C ARG A 30 14.44 15.98 12.09
N VAL A 31 13.54 16.62 12.81
CA VAL A 31 13.05 16.11 14.11
C VAL A 31 12.32 14.78 13.91
N GLU A 32 11.39 14.70 12.96
CA GLU A 32 10.69 13.47 12.60
C GLU A 32 11.68 12.34 12.24
N TYR A 33 12.67 12.63 11.41
CA TYR A 33 13.70 11.67 11.04
C TYR A 33 14.54 11.23 12.24
N ALA A 34 14.94 12.16 13.12
CA ALA A 34 15.69 11.85 14.33
C ALA A 34 14.87 10.93 15.27
N LEU A 35 13.57 11.23 15.45
CA LEU A 35 12.66 10.38 16.22
C LEU A 35 12.52 8.99 15.59
N ALA A 36 12.32 8.92 14.27
CA ALA A 36 12.26 7.65 13.55
C ALA A 36 13.54 6.83 13.70
N ARG A 37 14.71 7.46 13.63
CA ARG A 37 16.03 6.82 13.82
C ARG A 37 16.24 6.34 15.25
N THR A 38 15.84 7.13 16.24
CA THR A 38 15.92 6.74 17.66
C THR A 38 15.03 5.53 17.92
N LEU A 39 13.79 5.55 17.41
CA LEU A 39 12.86 4.43 17.54
C LEU A 39 13.40 3.18 16.83
N GLU A 40 13.92 3.32 15.60
CA GLU A 40 14.57 2.21 14.86
C GLU A 40 15.71 1.61 15.67
N SER A 41 16.59 2.45 16.23
CA SER A 41 17.73 1.99 17.03
C SER A 41 17.27 1.28 18.30
N ALA A 42 16.31 1.86 19.02
CA ALA A 42 15.76 1.27 20.25
C ALA A 42 15.09 -0.08 19.99
N VAL A 43 14.22 -0.16 18.97
CA VAL A 43 13.52 -1.41 18.62
C VAL A 43 14.49 -2.45 18.09
N SER A 44 15.51 -2.04 17.32
CA SER A 44 16.52 -2.95 16.77
C SER A 44 17.48 -3.49 17.85
N ALA A 45 17.67 -2.79 18.98
CA ALA A 45 18.48 -3.27 20.11
C ALA A 45 17.79 -4.38 20.91
N LEU A 46 16.45 -4.45 20.86
CA LEU A 46 15.70 -5.47 21.58
C LEU A 46 15.85 -6.85 20.94
N PRO A 47 15.77 -7.95 21.70
CA PRO A 47 15.51 -9.28 21.16
C PRO A 47 14.21 -9.29 20.34
N GLU A 48 14.11 -10.13 19.31
CA GLU A 48 12.99 -10.14 18.38
C GLU A 48 11.62 -10.26 19.08
N ARG A 49 11.50 -11.21 20.01
CA ARG A 49 10.26 -11.41 20.79
C ARG A 49 9.88 -10.19 21.63
N ALA A 50 10.85 -9.49 22.18
CA ALA A 50 10.62 -8.27 22.97
C ALA A 50 10.16 -7.13 22.05
N ALA A 51 10.81 -6.93 20.91
CA ALA A 51 10.41 -5.94 19.90
C ALA A 51 8.97 -6.19 19.39
N ASP A 52 8.63 -7.44 19.11
CA ASP A 52 7.28 -7.87 18.71
C ASP A 52 6.25 -7.55 19.81
N GLY A 53 6.56 -7.88 21.07
CA GLY A 53 5.72 -7.57 22.23
C GLY A 53 5.53 -6.08 22.46
N VAL A 54 6.57 -5.27 22.27
CA VAL A 54 6.50 -3.80 22.34
C VAL A 54 5.61 -3.27 21.21
N GLY A 55 5.83 -3.72 19.97
CA GLY A 55 4.99 -3.34 18.82
C GLY A 55 3.51 -3.64 19.08
N ARG A 56 3.20 -4.85 19.56
CA ARG A 56 1.83 -5.24 19.93
C ARG A 56 1.21 -4.31 20.98
N ARG A 57 1.96 -3.97 22.04
CA ARG A 57 1.48 -3.08 23.10
C ARG A 57 1.23 -1.66 22.59
N ILE A 58 2.13 -1.14 21.74
CA ILE A 58 1.97 0.17 21.10
C ILE A 58 0.70 0.17 20.25
N GLY A 59 0.50 -0.83 19.39
CA GLY A 59 -0.72 -0.97 18.59
C GLY A 59 -1.98 -0.94 19.45
N ARG A 60 -2.03 -1.75 20.52
CA ARG A 60 -3.16 -1.76 21.46
C ARG A 60 -3.38 -0.41 22.13
N THR A 61 -2.32 0.32 22.47
CA THR A 61 -2.42 1.66 23.06
C THR A 61 -3.00 2.66 22.05
N ILE A 62 -2.56 2.64 20.80
CA ILE A 62 -3.10 3.48 19.72
C ILE A 62 -4.59 3.20 19.51
N HIS A 63 -5.02 1.92 19.56
CA HIS A 63 -6.43 1.56 19.52
C HIS A 63 -7.22 2.17 20.68
N ARG A 64 -6.69 2.07 21.95
CA ARG A 64 -7.33 2.66 23.14
C ARG A 64 -7.48 4.17 23.06
N LEU A 65 -6.50 4.86 22.47
CA LEU A 65 -6.54 6.29 22.20
C LEU A 65 -7.53 6.67 21.08
N GLY A 66 -8.13 5.70 20.41
CA GLY A 66 -9.15 5.92 19.37
C GLY A 66 -8.62 6.48 18.07
N ILE A 67 -7.29 6.53 17.86
CA ILE A 67 -6.68 7.07 16.65
C ILE A 67 -7.14 6.24 15.43
N ARG A 68 -7.94 6.84 14.54
CA ARG A 68 -8.57 6.23 13.36
C ARG A 68 -9.48 5.01 13.63
N ARG A 69 -9.85 4.71 14.89
CA ARG A 69 -10.65 3.53 15.23
C ARG A 69 -11.99 3.48 14.47
N LYS A 70 -12.67 4.63 14.34
CA LYS A 70 -13.92 4.73 13.56
C LYS A 70 -13.73 4.25 12.12
N VAL A 71 -12.60 4.62 11.47
CA VAL A 71 -12.30 4.21 10.08
C VAL A 71 -12.08 2.70 9.99
N VAL A 72 -11.31 2.13 10.93
CA VAL A 72 -11.03 0.68 10.96
C VAL A 72 -12.31 -0.11 11.16
N GLU A 73 -13.12 0.25 12.16
CA GLU A 73 -14.38 -0.46 12.45
C GLU A 73 -15.42 -0.27 11.33
N GLU A 74 -15.49 0.90 10.70
CA GLU A 74 -16.35 1.15 9.54
C GLU A 74 -15.95 0.27 8.36
N ASN A 75 -14.66 0.23 8.01
CA ASN A 75 -14.17 -0.64 6.94
C ASN A 75 -14.44 -2.12 7.23
N LEU A 76 -14.26 -2.57 8.48
CA LEU A 76 -14.58 -3.95 8.88
C LEU A 76 -16.08 -4.25 8.75
N ARG A 77 -16.99 -3.34 9.16
CA ARG A 77 -18.44 -3.51 8.99
C ARG A 77 -18.85 -3.55 7.51
N LEU A 78 -18.17 -2.74 6.67
CA LEU A 78 -18.44 -2.74 5.24
C LEU A 78 -17.97 -4.05 4.57
N ALA A 79 -16.83 -4.61 5.02
CA ALA A 79 -16.26 -5.84 4.47
C ALA A 79 -16.95 -7.10 5.00
N PHE A 80 -17.39 -7.09 6.26
CA PHE A 80 -17.98 -8.25 6.95
C PHE A 80 -19.32 -7.89 7.59
N PRO A 81 -20.34 -7.55 6.78
CA PRO A 81 -21.64 -7.10 7.30
C PRO A 81 -22.37 -8.16 8.11
N GLU A 82 -22.03 -9.44 7.93
CA GLU A 82 -22.58 -10.57 8.64
C GLU A 82 -22.01 -10.75 10.05
N GLN A 83 -20.90 -10.06 10.37
CA GLN A 83 -20.22 -10.25 11.63
C GLN A 83 -20.80 -9.39 12.76
N SER A 84 -20.75 -9.89 13.98
CA SER A 84 -21.24 -9.19 15.15
C SER A 84 -20.39 -7.96 15.52
N ALA A 85 -21.00 -7.00 16.24
CA ALA A 85 -20.27 -5.83 16.74
C ALA A 85 -19.08 -6.22 17.63
N GLU A 86 -19.18 -7.31 18.38
CA GLU A 86 -18.11 -7.84 19.20
C GLU A 86 -16.96 -8.39 18.36
N TRP A 87 -17.26 -9.11 17.28
CA TRP A 87 -16.26 -9.59 16.33
C TRP A 87 -15.51 -8.41 15.69
N ILE A 88 -16.24 -7.39 15.21
CA ILE A 88 -15.68 -6.16 14.64
C ILE A 88 -14.72 -5.50 15.64
N HIS A 89 -15.13 -5.37 16.90
CA HIS A 89 -14.30 -4.75 17.94
C HIS A 89 -13.03 -5.56 18.22
N ARG A 90 -13.13 -6.90 18.37
CA ARG A 90 -11.98 -7.79 18.58
C ARG A 90 -11.02 -7.75 17.41
N THR A 91 -11.55 -7.83 16.18
CA THR A 91 -10.73 -7.78 14.96
C THR A 91 -10.05 -6.41 14.79
N SER A 92 -10.75 -5.33 15.15
CA SER A 92 -10.14 -3.99 15.20
C SER A 92 -8.94 -3.95 16.13
N ILE A 93 -9.06 -4.43 17.38
CA ILE A 93 -7.91 -4.51 18.32
C ILE A 93 -6.77 -5.32 17.71
N ALA A 94 -7.07 -6.49 17.16
CA ALA A 94 -6.07 -7.37 16.55
C ALA A 94 -5.35 -6.71 15.36
N ALA A 95 -6.07 -5.91 14.55
CA ALA A 95 -5.49 -5.16 13.44
C ALA A 95 -4.47 -4.10 13.92
N TYR A 96 -4.76 -3.41 15.01
CA TYR A 96 -3.78 -2.48 15.61
C TYR A 96 -2.58 -3.20 16.21
N GLU A 97 -2.80 -4.33 16.87
CA GLU A 97 -1.71 -5.17 17.38
C GLU A 97 -0.82 -5.67 16.25
N HIS A 98 -1.43 -6.14 15.15
CA HIS A 98 -0.70 -6.57 13.96
C HIS A 98 0.09 -5.42 13.34
N LEU A 99 -0.52 -4.25 13.12
CA LEU A 99 0.17 -3.07 12.60
C LEU A 99 1.40 -2.69 13.44
N GLY A 100 1.26 -2.70 14.76
CA GLY A 100 2.38 -2.40 15.67
C GLY A 100 3.50 -3.44 15.58
N ARG A 101 3.15 -4.73 15.46
CA ARG A 101 4.11 -5.84 15.28
C ARG A 101 4.86 -5.72 13.95
N GLU A 102 4.14 -5.43 12.85
CA GLU A 102 4.75 -5.27 11.53
C GLU A 102 5.60 -4.00 11.45
N ALA A 103 5.19 -2.90 12.10
CA ALA A 103 6.04 -1.71 12.23
C ALA A 103 7.36 -2.04 12.94
N ALA A 104 7.32 -2.79 14.04
CA ALA A 104 8.53 -3.25 14.72
C ALA A 104 9.38 -4.18 13.84
N ALA A 105 8.77 -5.08 13.07
CA ALA A 105 9.47 -5.94 12.12
C ALA A 105 10.17 -5.13 11.01
N ILE A 106 9.48 -4.13 10.43
CA ILE A 106 10.03 -3.22 9.41
C ILE A 106 11.22 -2.41 9.96
N LEU A 107 11.12 -1.88 11.18
CA LEU A 107 12.23 -1.18 11.82
C LEU A 107 13.46 -2.09 12.05
N ARG A 108 13.26 -3.40 12.15
CA ARG A 108 14.32 -4.40 12.31
C ARG A 108 14.85 -4.97 10.99
N LEU A 109 14.33 -4.61 9.84
CA LEU A 109 14.80 -5.08 8.53
C LEU A 109 16.31 -4.82 8.33
N SER A 110 16.86 -3.79 8.98
CA SER A 110 18.30 -3.51 8.96
C SER A 110 19.16 -4.62 9.59
N LYS A 111 18.58 -5.49 10.38
CA LYS A 111 19.24 -6.64 11.04
C LYS A 111 19.18 -7.93 10.23
N LEU A 112 18.39 -7.96 9.17
CA LEU A 112 18.21 -9.16 8.36
C LEU A 112 19.19 -9.15 7.18
N ASP A 113 19.78 -10.29 6.95
CA ASP A 113 20.51 -10.64 5.75
C ASP A 113 19.67 -11.60 4.87
N ARG A 114 20.25 -12.05 3.77
CA ARG A 114 19.62 -12.99 2.84
C ARG A 114 19.17 -14.28 3.52
N GLN A 115 20.02 -14.89 4.33
CA GLN A 115 19.71 -16.15 4.99
C GLN A 115 18.60 -15.96 6.02
N ALA A 116 18.68 -14.91 6.82
CA ALA A 116 17.63 -14.58 7.78
C ALA A 116 16.26 -14.34 7.15
N ILE A 117 16.18 -13.81 5.91
CA ILE A 117 14.91 -13.72 5.16
C ILE A 117 14.43 -15.12 4.75
N ILE A 118 15.31 -15.95 4.21
CA ILE A 118 14.98 -17.33 3.78
C ILE A 118 14.43 -18.13 4.97
N ASP A 119 15.10 -18.07 6.12
CA ASP A 119 14.71 -18.83 7.32
C ASP A 119 13.36 -18.41 7.91
N ARG A 120 12.94 -17.16 7.66
CA ARG A 120 11.67 -16.62 8.14
C ARG A 120 10.50 -16.80 7.18
N THR A 121 10.75 -17.24 5.97
CA THR A 121 9.71 -17.27 4.93
C THR A 121 9.47 -18.66 4.41
N VAL A 122 8.19 -19.03 4.32
CA VAL A 122 7.71 -20.26 3.71
C VAL A 122 7.08 -19.88 2.37
N PRO A 123 7.70 -20.21 1.24
CA PRO A 123 7.15 -19.90 -0.08
C PRO A 123 6.00 -20.85 -0.42
N VAL A 124 4.95 -20.32 -1.06
CA VAL A 124 3.81 -21.09 -1.58
C VAL A 124 3.47 -20.59 -2.99
N GLY A 125 3.31 -21.50 -3.94
CA GLY A 125 3.02 -21.19 -5.35
C GLY A 125 4.24 -20.63 -6.12
N TRP A 126 5.46 -20.90 -5.65
CA TRP A 126 6.68 -20.34 -6.25
C TRP A 126 7.06 -21.05 -7.53
N ASP A 127 6.75 -22.33 -7.68
CA ASP A 127 7.02 -23.10 -8.90
C ASP A 127 6.33 -22.46 -10.12
N GLU A 128 5.08 -22.00 -9.95
CA GLU A 128 4.35 -21.27 -11.01
C GLU A 128 5.09 -19.97 -11.42
N MET A 129 5.66 -19.26 -10.44
CA MET A 129 6.38 -18.01 -10.71
C MET A 129 7.73 -18.26 -11.37
N GLU A 130 8.44 -19.30 -10.95
CA GLU A 130 9.70 -19.72 -11.57
C GLU A 130 9.47 -20.18 -13.01
N GLU A 131 8.42 -20.95 -13.27
CA GLU A 131 8.00 -21.31 -14.62
C GLU A 131 7.70 -20.06 -15.47
N ALA A 132 6.91 -19.11 -14.93
CA ALA A 132 6.61 -17.87 -15.64
C ALA A 132 7.87 -17.05 -15.97
N LEU A 133 8.86 -17.02 -15.06
CA LEU A 133 10.14 -16.36 -15.27
C LEU A 133 11.01 -17.09 -16.30
N SER A 134 10.90 -18.41 -16.45
CA SER A 134 11.64 -19.18 -17.44
C SER A 134 11.34 -18.74 -18.88
N HIS A 135 10.18 -18.13 -19.12
CA HIS A 135 9.79 -17.57 -20.42
C HIS A 135 10.45 -16.22 -20.77
N GLY A 136 11.23 -15.63 -19.85
CA GLY A 136 12.03 -14.42 -20.12
C GLY A 136 11.25 -13.12 -20.28
N LYS A 137 9.97 -13.08 -19.86
CA LYS A 137 9.09 -11.89 -19.97
C LYS A 137 9.02 -11.05 -18.70
N GLY A 138 9.72 -11.45 -17.63
CA GLY A 138 9.53 -10.91 -16.30
C GLY A 138 8.14 -11.20 -15.75
N VAL A 139 7.84 -10.68 -14.56
CA VAL A 139 6.58 -10.92 -13.85
C VAL A 139 6.08 -9.63 -13.22
N MET A 140 4.77 -9.36 -13.30
CA MET A 140 4.10 -8.36 -12.47
C MET A 140 3.62 -9.01 -11.18
N LEU A 141 4.17 -8.60 -10.04
CA LEU A 141 3.82 -9.10 -8.71
C LEU A 141 2.95 -8.06 -7.99
N VAL A 142 1.66 -8.31 -7.89
CA VAL A 142 0.69 -7.38 -7.30
C VAL A 142 0.33 -7.83 -5.90
N THR A 143 0.45 -6.92 -4.95
CA THR A 143 0.10 -7.16 -3.54
C THR A 143 -0.82 -6.07 -3.00
N GLY A 144 -1.32 -6.27 -1.79
CA GLY A 144 -2.02 -5.28 -0.98
C GLY A 144 -1.24 -4.94 0.30
N HIS A 145 -1.75 -3.94 1.05
CA HIS A 145 -1.26 -3.65 2.40
C HIS A 145 -1.77 -4.72 3.38
N TYR A 146 -1.31 -5.95 3.19
CA TYR A 146 -1.66 -7.14 3.96
C TYR A 146 -0.40 -7.86 4.44
N GLY A 147 -0.36 -8.21 5.73
CA GLY A 147 0.82 -8.81 6.34
C GLY A 147 2.04 -7.90 6.23
N ASN A 148 3.15 -8.41 5.68
CA ASN A 148 4.40 -7.65 5.51
C ASN A 148 4.87 -7.65 4.05
N TRP A 149 4.46 -6.66 3.28
CA TRP A 149 4.83 -6.50 1.86
C TRP A 149 6.34 -6.22 1.65
N GLU A 150 7.05 -5.67 2.62
CA GLU A 150 8.51 -5.50 2.55
C GLU A 150 9.21 -6.87 2.58
N ILE A 151 8.74 -7.78 3.42
CA ILE A 151 9.23 -9.18 3.47
C ILE A 151 8.86 -9.92 2.18
N ALA A 152 7.68 -9.69 1.60
CA ALA A 152 7.32 -10.28 0.30
C ALA A 152 8.36 -9.95 -0.77
N ALA A 153 8.71 -8.66 -0.92
CA ALA A 153 9.72 -8.22 -1.88
C ALA A 153 11.12 -8.77 -1.53
N ALA A 154 11.51 -8.72 -0.25
CA ALA A 154 12.79 -9.25 0.20
C ALA A 154 12.92 -10.77 -0.03
N THR A 155 11.81 -11.51 0.05
CA THR A 155 11.77 -12.95 -0.24
C THR A 155 12.12 -13.26 -1.70
N VAL A 156 11.61 -12.47 -2.64
CA VAL A 156 11.97 -12.60 -4.06
C VAL A 156 13.46 -12.32 -4.25
N ALA A 157 13.95 -11.19 -3.73
CA ALA A 157 15.35 -10.79 -3.84
C ALA A 157 16.30 -11.81 -3.18
N SER A 158 15.93 -12.38 -2.03
CA SER A 158 16.75 -13.36 -1.32
C SER A 158 16.96 -14.66 -2.08
N ARG A 159 16.13 -14.95 -3.07
CA ARG A 159 16.29 -16.10 -3.98
C ARG A 159 17.09 -15.79 -5.24
N GLY A 160 17.69 -14.59 -5.33
CA GLY A 160 18.49 -14.17 -6.47
C GLY A 160 17.66 -13.72 -7.68
N ILE A 161 16.35 -13.56 -7.53
CA ILE A 161 15.46 -13.08 -8.58
C ILE A 161 15.49 -11.54 -8.59
N PRO A 162 15.84 -10.89 -9.71
CA PRO A 162 15.82 -9.42 -9.80
C PRO A 162 14.41 -8.88 -9.55
N ILE A 163 14.28 -7.96 -8.61
CA ILE A 163 12.99 -7.33 -8.28
C ILE A 163 13.11 -5.82 -8.15
N ALA A 164 12.14 -5.11 -8.71
CA ALA A 164 11.96 -3.68 -8.52
C ALA A 164 10.57 -3.38 -7.95
N ALA A 165 10.51 -2.62 -6.85
CA ALA A 165 9.26 -2.19 -6.24
C ALA A 165 8.87 -0.79 -6.72
N ILE A 166 7.62 -0.64 -7.20
CA ILE A 166 7.05 0.67 -7.52
C ILE A 166 6.57 1.31 -6.22
N VAL A 167 7.15 2.45 -5.86
CA VAL A 167 6.82 3.16 -4.62
C VAL A 167 6.35 4.59 -4.89
N ARG A 168 5.55 5.11 -3.97
CA ARG A 168 5.27 6.53 -3.86
C ARG A 168 6.31 7.17 -2.95
N ARG A 169 6.84 8.34 -3.32
CA ARG A 169 7.75 9.11 -2.45
C ARG A 169 7.04 9.51 -1.17
N GLN A 170 7.75 9.41 -0.05
CA GLN A 170 7.27 9.92 1.24
C GLN A 170 7.44 11.43 1.31
N GLY A 171 6.58 12.12 2.06
CA GLY A 171 6.66 13.56 2.25
C GLY A 171 7.98 14.00 2.90
N ASN A 172 8.47 13.22 3.86
CA ASN A 172 9.79 13.45 4.46
C ASN A 172 10.88 12.72 3.65
N ARG A 173 11.70 13.50 2.93
CA ARG A 173 12.76 12.96 2.07
C ARG A 173 13.80 12.12 2.83
N LEU A 174 14.14 12.47 4.07
CA LEU A 174 15.12 11.73 4.87
C LEU A 174 14.58 10.34 5.25
N VAL A 175 13.29 10.27 5.57
CA VAL A 175 12.60 8.99 5.84
C VAL A 175 12.50 8.16 4.56
N ASP A 176 12.15 8.79 3.43
CA ASP A 176 12.09 8.14 2.11
C ASP A 176 13.43 7.51 1.72
N GLU A 177 14.51 8.30 1.78
CA GLU A 177 15.87 7.83 1.48
C GLU A 177 16.29 6.68 2.41
N ARG A 178 15.92 6.74 3.69
CA ARG A 178 16.21 5.66 4.65
C ARG A 178 15.49 4.37 4.31
N LEU A 179 14.19 4.42 4.03
CA LEU A 179 13.40 3.24 3.66
C LEU A 179 13.90 2.63 2.34
N ASN A 180 14.19 3.47 1.36
CA ASN A 180 14.71 3.01 0.08
C ASN A 180 16.12 2.40 0.21
N GLY A 181 16.95 2.94 1.09
CA GLY A 181 18.26 2.35 1.43
C GLY A 181 18.14 0.98 2.11
N LEU A 182 17.11 0.76 2.95
CA LEU A 182 16.84 -0.56 3.53
C LEU A 182 16.40 -1.57 2.46
N ARG A 183 15.51 -1.17 1.54
CA ARG A 183 15.07 -2.02 0.41
C ARG A 183 16.24 -2.41 -0.48
N ALA A 184 17.10 -1.43 -0.84
CA ALA A 184 18.29 -1.68 -1.65
C ALA A 184 19.26 -2.67 -0.99
N ARG A 185 19.46 -2.57 0.34
CA ARG A 185 20.25 -3.55 1.11
C ARG A 185 19.70 -4.96 1.05
N LEU A 186 18.38 -5.12 0.98
CA LEU A 186 17.70 -6.41 0.84
C LEU A 186 17.65 -6.89 -0.63
N GLY A 187 18.29 -6.16 -1.56
CA GLY A 187 18.32 -6.50 -2.98
C GLY A 187 17.08 -6.06 -3.76
N VAL A 188 16.23 -5.22 -3.18
CA VAL A 188 15.03 -4.69 -3.84
C VAL A 188 15.35 -3.33 -4.46
N GLU A 189 15.32 -3.26 -5.79
CA GLU A 189 15.42 -2.00 -6.52
C GLU A 189 14.15 -1.17 -6.28
N VAL A 190 14.29 0.16 -6.20
CA VAL A 190 13.16 1.06 -6.00
C VAL A 190 12.97 1.94 -7.23
N ILE A 191 11.76 2.00 -7.74
CA ILE A 191 11.34 2.90 -8.81
C ILE A 191 10.12 3.71 -8.35
N THR A 192 10.11 4.99 -8.67
CA THR A 192 8.96 5.83 -8.31
C THR A 192 7.81 5.64 -9.30
N GLN A 193 6.58 5.96 -8.89
CA GLN A 193 5.42 5.95 -9.80
C GLN A 193 5.66 6.78 -11.07
N ARG A 194 6.40 7.91 -10.97
CA ARG A 194 6.74 8.77 -12.09
C ARG A 194 7.71 8.09 -13.09
N GLU A 195 8.61 7.27 -12.60
CA GLU A 195 9.58 6.54 -13.42
C GLU A 195 9.02 5.25 -14.02
N ALA A 196 7.94 4.71 -13.41
CA ALA A 196 7.37 3.41 -13.79
C ALA A 196 7.07 3.28 -15.30
N PRO A 197 6.45 4.26 -15.99
CA PRO A 197 6.15 4.12 -17.43
C PRO A 197 7.39 3.85 -18.30
N SER A 198 8.55 4.40 -17.95
CA SER A 198 9.79 4.23 -18.71
C SER A 198 10.63 3.05 -18.23
N ARG A 199 10.60 2.73 -16.92
CA ARG A 199 11.47 1.72 -16.31
C ARG A 199 10.87 0.32 -16.31
N VAL A 200 9.58 0.18 -16.06
CA VAL A 200 8.88 -1.12 -16.02
C VAL A 200 9.10 -1.92 -17.32
N PRO A 201 8.88 -1.35 -18.54
CA PRO A 201 9.10 -2.11 -19.76
C PRO A 201 10.55 -2.61 -19.94
N ARG A 202 11.53 -1.82 -19.48
CA ARG A 202 12.95 -2.19 -19.56
C ARG A 202 13.32 -3.32 -18.59
N LEU A 203 12.77 -3.27 -17.38
CA LEU A 203 13.02 -4.26 -16.34
C LEU A 203 12.35 -5.59 -16.66
N LEU A 204 11.11 -5.59 -17.16
CA LEU A 204 10.43 -6.81 -17.60
C LEU A 204 11.19 -7.49 -18.74
N ARG A 205 11.72 -6.73 -19.73
CA ARG A 205 12.59 -7.29 -20.78
C ARG A 205 13.91 -7.87 -20.26
N LYS A 206 14.34 -7.48 -19.06
CA LYS A 206 15.48 -8.09 -18.36
C LYS A 206 15.06 -9.23 -17.42
N ASN A 207 13.85 -9.71 -17.59
CA ASN A 207 13.28 -10.79 -16.80
C ASN A 207 13.19 -10.48 -15.29
N ALA A 208 12.96 -9.22 -14.92
CA ALA A 208 12.81 -8.82 -13.52
C ALA A 208 11.35 -8.96 -13.06
N VAL A 209 11.18 -9.15 -11.76
CA VAL A 209 9.88 -9.04 -11.08
C VAL A 209 9.60 -7.57 -10.77
N ILE A 210 8.38 -7.12 -11.06
CA ILE A 210 7.92 -5.77 -10.74
C ILE A 210 6.88 -5.85 -9.64
N GLY A 211 7.26 -5.47 -8.43
CA GLY A 211 6.38 -5.44 -7.26
C GLY A 211 5.58 -4.14 -7.17
N ILE A 212 4.28 -4.24 -6.90
CA ILE A 212 3.40 -3.09 -6.69
C ILE A 212 2.33 -3.38 -5.64
N VAL A 213 2.11 -2.42 -4.74
CA VAL A 213 1.00 -2.43 -3.77
C VAL A 213 -0.13 -1.61 -4.36
N GLY A 214 -1.27 -2.25 -4.68
CA GLY A 214 -2.30 -1.64 -5.53
C GLY A 214 -3.71 -1.57 -4.93
N ASP A 215 -3.88 -1.74 -3.62
CA ASP A 215 -5.17 -1.95 -2.95
C ASP A 215 -5.81 -0.70 -2.33
N GLN A 216 -5.15 0.45 -2.37
CA GLN A 216 -5.73 1.70 -1.84
C GLN A 216 -6.67 2.37 -2.84
N ASP A 217 -7.53 3.26 -2.33
CA ASP A 217 -8.46 4.04 -3.15
C ASP A 217 -7.71 4.88 -4.20
N ALA A 218 -7.98 4.63 -5.48
CA ALA A 218 -7.34 5.30 -6.61
C ALA A 218 -8.09 6.58 -7.04
N ARG A 219 -9.08 7.00 -6.25
CA ARG A 219 -9.92 8.16 -6.55
C ARG A 219 -10.58 8.01 -7.94
N ARG A 220 -10.75 9.12 -8.68
CA ARG A 220 -11.37 9.14 -10.01
C ARG A 220 -10.49 8.52 -11.11
N ALA A 221 -9.18 8.34 -10.85
CA ALA A 221 -8.25 7.76 -11.83
C ALA A 221 -8.23 6.22 -11.81
N GLY A 222 -8.95 5.59 -10.88
CA GLY A 222 -9.07 4.14 -10.78
C GLY A 222 -10.19 3.54 -11.61
N VAL A 223 -10.22 2.22 -11.69
CA VAL A 223 -11.39 1.46 -12.15
C VAL A 223 -12.17 0.97 -10.94
N PHE A 224 -13.50 0.96 -11.06
CA PHE A 224 -14.37 0.43 -10.01
C PHE A 224 -14.52 -1.07 -10.18
N VAL A 225 -14.06 -1.81 -9.18
CA VAL A 225 -14.16 -3.27 -9.15
C VAL A 225 -14.77 -3.73 -7.82
N PRO A 226 -15.43 -4.90 -7.78
CA PRO A 226 -15.92 -5.46 -6.53
C PRO A 226 -14.77 -5.73 -5.55
N PHE A 227 -14.96 -5.32 -4.30
CA PHE A 227 -14.09 -5.65 -3.18
C PHE A 227 -14.98 -5.82 -1.94
N PHE A 228 -15.06 -7.01 -1.40
CA PHE A 228 -16.06 -7.42 -0.40
C PHE A 228 -17.51 -7.10 -0.85
N GLY A 229 -17.81 -7.42 -2.11
CA GLY A 229 -19.13 -7.20 -2.71
C GLY A 229 -19.50 -5.73 -2.95
N ARG A 230 -18.59 -4.77 -2.71
CA ARG A 230 -18.81 -3.34 -2.89
C ARG A 230 -17.92 -2.77 -3.97
N PRO A 231 -18.40 -1.83 -4.83
CA PRO A 231 -17.56 -1.17 -5.79
C PRO A 231 -16.49 -0.34 -5.08
N ALA A 232 -15.23 -0.58 -5.43
CA ALA A 232 -14.08 0.11 -4.86
C ALA A 232 -13.17 0.62 -5.96
N SER A 233 -12.88 1.93 -5.96
CA SER A 233 -11.91 2.51 -6.89
C SER A 233 -10.53 1.89 -6.66
N THR A 234 -9.95 1.30 -7.69
CA THR A 234 -8.71 0.51 -7.60
C THR A 234 -7.73 0.93 -8.70
N HIS A 235 -6.44 0.95 -8.35
CA HIS A 235 -5.38 1.35 -9.28
C HIS A 235 -5.31 0.41 -10.49
N ARG A 236 -5.53 0.94 -11.69
CA ARG A 236 -5.50 0.19 -12.96
C ARG A 236 -4.09 -0.10 -13.49
N GLY A 237 -3.07 0.62 -12.97
CA GLY A 237 -1.69 0.57 -13.48
C GLY A 237 -1.11 -0.83 -13.61
N PRO A 238 -1.20 -1.72 -12.61
CA PRO A 238 -0.69 -3.09 -12.69
C PRO A 238 -1.28 -3.87 -13.87
N ALA A 239 -2.59 -3.81 -14.05
CA ALA A 239 -3.29 -4.50 -15.14
C ALA A 239 -2.89 -3.92 -16.52
N VAL A 240 -2.81 -2.60 -16.63
CA VAL A 240 -2.39 -1.93 -17.88
C VAL A 240 -0.98 -2.32 -18.27
N PHE A 241 -0.01 -2.37 -17.33
CA PHE A 241 1.35 -2.83 -17.63
C PHE A 241 1.37 -4.28 -18.10
N ALA A 242 0.67 -5.16 -17.39
CA ALA A 242 0.61 -6.58 -17.75
C ALA A 242 0.01 -6.80 -19.14
N LEU A 243 -1.12 -6.16 -19.44
CA LEU A 243 -1.80 -6.27 -20.72
C LEU A 243 -0.95 -5.73 -21.88
N LYS A 244 -0.39 -4.53 -21.74
CA LYS A 244 0.40 -3.89 -22.78
C LYS A 244 1.74 -4.57 -23.04
N LEU A 245 2.36 -5.14 -22.02
CA LEU A 245 3.71 -5.70 -22.11
C LEU A 245 3.73 -7.23 -22.23
N GLY A 246 2.57 -7.88 -22.12
CA GLY A 246 2.47 -9.34 -22.21
C GLY A 246 3.09 -10.07 -21.02
N ALA A 247 3.26 -9.38 -19.88
CA ALA A 247 3.86 -9.97 -18.69
C ALA A 247 2.84 -10.83 -17.92
N PRO A 248 3.25 -12.01 -17.40
CA PRO A 248 2.46 -12.76 -16.43
C PRO A 248 2.20 -11.94 -15.17
N VAL A 249 1.06 -12.19 -14.52
CA VAL A 249 0.63 -11.48 -13.31
C VAL A 249 0.44 -12.46 -12.17
N PHE A 250 1.00 -12.12 -11.02
CA PHE A 250 0.85 -12.89 -9.79
C PHE A 250 0.27 -12.01 -8.68
N ALA A 251 -0.74 -12.51 -7.99
CA ALA A 251 -1.17 -11.96 -6.71
C ALA A 251 -0.28 -12.55 -5.61
N CYS A 252 0.34 -11.69 -4.80
CA CYS A 252 1.27 -12.11 -3.76
C CYS A 252 0.92 -11.47 -2.43
N VAL A 253 1.09 -12.23 -1.35
CA VAL A 253 1.00 -11.71 0.03
C VAL A 253 2.08 -12.34 0.92
N ALA A 254 2.47 -11.62 1.98
CA ALA A 254 3.31 -12.18 3.03
C ALA A 254 2.51 -12.20 4.34
N ARG A 255 1.77 -13.28 4.56
CA ARG A 255 0.93 -13.49 5.74
C ARG A 255 1.81 -13.89 6.93
N ARG A 256 1.73 -13.16 8.03
CA ARG A 256 2.41 -13.52 9.25
C ARG A 256 1.82 -14.82 9.83
N LEU A 257 2.69 -15.77 10.13
CA LEU A 257 2.29 -17.03 10.75
C LEU A 257 2.11 -16.86 12.28
N PRO A 258 1.18 -17.61 12.89
CA PRO A 258 1.04 -17.63 14.34
C PRO A 258 2.29 -18.22 15.00
N GLY A 259 2.47 -17.90 16.28
CA GLY A 259 3.59 -18.41 17.07
C GLY A 259 4.51 -17.33 17.63
N ALA A 260 5.54 -17.78 18.37
CA ALA A 260 6.49 -16.90 19.05
C ALA A 260 7.62 -16.40 18.16
N ALA A 261 7.91 -17.10 17.07
CA ALA A 261 8.90 -16.67 16.08
C ALA A 261 8.24 -15.79 15.01
N VAL A 262 8.99 -14.79 14.54
CA VAL A 262 8.54 -13.93 13.43
C VAL A 262 8.76 -14.65 12.11
N ARG A 263 7.71 -15.27 11.58
CA ARG A 263 7.72 -16.04 10.33
C ARG A 263 6.56 -15.63 9.45
N TYR A 264 6.75 -15.80 8.14
CA TYR A 264 5.75 -15.45 7.13
C TYR A 264 5.57 -16.58 6.11
N GLU A 265 4.33 -16.82 5.73
CA GLU A 265 4.01 -17.53 4.50
C GLU A 265 3.97 -16.49 3.39
N VAL A 266 4.80 -16.68 2.37
CA VAL A 266 4.83 -15.80 1.20
C VAL A 266 4.23 -16.56 0.03
N SER A 267 2.96 -16.30 -0.23
CA SER A 267 2.24 -16.93 -1.32
C SER A 267 2.23 -16.06 -2.57
N GLY A 268 2.39 -16.71 -3.73
CA GLY A 268 2.28 -16.08 -5.04
C GLY A 268 1.50 -17.00 -5.98
N HIS A 269 0.36 -16.52 -6.48
CA HIS A 269 -0.49 -17.30 -7.38
C HIS A 269 -0.72 -16.56 -8.69
N GLY A 270 -0.56 -17.27 -9.80
CA GLY A 270 -0.83 -16.75 -11.13
C GLY A 270 -2.29 -16.27 -11.26
N VAL A 271 -2.46 -15.12 -11.90
CA VAL A 271 -3.78 -14.58 -12.23
C VAL A 271 -3.93 -14.63 -13.75
N PRO A 272 -4.94 -15.34 -14.28
CA PRO A 272 -5.15 -15.41 -15.72
C PRO A 272 -5.33 -14.03 -16.35
N VAL A 273 -4.60 -13.78 -17.43
CA VAL A 273 -4.68 -12.53 -18.20
C VAL A 273 -5.45 -12.80 -19.49
N VAL A 274 -6.72 -12.44 -19.49
CA VAL A 274 -7.56 -12.53 -20.68
C VAL A 274 -7.38 -11.28 -21.54
N ARG A 275 -7.32 -11.45 -22.87
CA ARG A 275 -7.21 -10.35 -23.86
C ARG A 275 -8.31 -10.52 -24.88
N THR A 276 -9.32 -9.67 -24.79
CA THR A 276 -10.45 -9.64 -25.74
C THR A 276 -10.21 -8.69 -26.90
N GLY A 277 -9.24 -7.78 -26.76
CA GLY A 277 -8.99 -6.67 -27.67
C GLY A 277 -9.54 -5.33 -27.14
N ASP A 278 -10.43 -5.35 -26.16
CA ASP A 278 -10.87 -4.16 -25.42
C ASP A 278 -9.99 -3.97 -24.18
N LEU A 279 -9.02 -3.06 -24.29
CA LEU A 279 -8.07 -2.80 -23.21
C LEU A 279 -8.75 -2.31 -21.91
N GLU A 280 -9.85 -1.59 -22.00
CA GLU A 280 -10.54 -1.05 -20.81
C GLU A 280 -11.29 -2.17 -20.08
N ALA A 281 -12.04 -2.97 -20.82
CA ALA A 281 -12.72 -4.15 -20.28
C ALA A 281 -11.72 -5.15 -19.69
N ASP A 282 -10.63 -5.45 -20.41
CA ASP A 282 -9.57 -6.37 -19.97
C ASP A 282 -8.86 -5.85 -18.70
N THR A 283 -8.59 -4.52 -18.64
CA THR A 283 -7.99 -3.87 -17.46
C THR A 283 -8.91 -3.99 -16.26
N THR A 284 -10.19 -3.77 -16.43
CA THR A 284 -11.18 -3.86 -15.37
C THR A 284 -11.29 -5.30 -14.87
N ALA A 285 -11.39 -6.27 -15.78
CA ALA A 285 -11.49 -7.69 -15.45
C ALA A 285 -10.25 -8.19 -14.68
N LEU A 286 -9.03 -7.85 -15.13
CA LEU A 286 -7.80 -8.24 -14.46
C LEU A 286 -7.66 -7.55 -13.09
N THR A 287 -8.04 -6.28 -12.97
CA THR A 287 -8.04 -5.56 -11.69
C THR A 287 -9.04 -6.20 -10.72
N ALA A 288 -10.22 -6.61 -11.18
CA ALA A 288 -11.21 -7.32 -10.37
C ALA A 288 -10.69 -8.68 -9.89
N ALA A 289 -10.03 -9.45 -10.77
CA ALA A 289 -9.43 -10.74 -10.41
C ALA A 289 -8.34 -10.58 -9.34
N LEU A 290 -7.50 -9.56 -9.44
CA LEU A 290 -6.48 -9.23 -8.43
C LEU A 290 -7.11 -8.83 -7.09
N ALA A 291 -8.15 -8.01 -7.12
CA ALA A 291 -8.88 -7.61 -5.90
C ALA A 291 -9.53 -8.82 -5.22
N ALA A 292 -10.14 -9.72 -5.99
CA ALA A 292 -10.76 -10.95 -5.46
C ALA A 292 -9.73 -11.89 -4.82
N ARG A 293 -8.52 -12.01 -5.39
CA ARG A 293 -7.42 -12.79 -4.78
C ARG A 293 -6.97 -12.20 -3.45
N LEU A 294 -6.80 -10.87 -3.39
CA LEU A 294 -6.46 -10.20 -2.14
C LEU A 294 -7.57 -10.36 -1.09
N GLU A 295 -8.85 -10.21 -1.48
CA GLU A 295 -9.99 -10.43 -0.61
C GLU A 295 -9.98 -11.85 -0.01
N ALA A 296 -9.71 -12.87 -0.82
CA ALA A 296 -9.62 -14.25 -0.36
C ALA A 296 -8.53 -14.43 0.72
N GLU A 297 -7.39 -13.76 0.58
CA GLU A 297 -6.34 -13.80 1.61
C GLU A 297 -6.73 -13.02 2.87
N ILE A 298 -7.37 -11.86 2.72
CA ILE A 298 -7.85 -11.07 3.87
C ILE A 298 -8.88 -11.86 4.69
N ARG A 299 -9.75 -12.63 4.04
CA ARG A 299 -10.74 -13.47 4.74
C ARG A 299 -10.11 -14.54 5.63
N LYS A 300 -8.89 -15.03 5.32
CA LYS A 300 -8.16 -16.00 6.14
C LYS A 300 -7.63 -15.40 7.45
N ALA A 301 -7.18 -14.13 7.44
CA ALA A 301 -6.64 -13.43 8.60
C ALA A 301 -6.95 -11.92 8.48
N PRO A 302 -8.20 -11.52 8.75
CA PRO A 302 -8.65 -10.15 8.51
C PRO A 302 -7.92 -9.11 9.34
N GLU A 303 -7.38 -9.48 10.49
CA GLU A 303 -6.56 -8.60 11.33
C GLU A 303 -5.23 -8.19 10.68
N GLN A 304 -4.79 -8.87 9.62
CA GLN A 304 -3.53 -8.57 8.94
C GLN A 304 -3.66 -7.56 7.79
N TYR A 305 -4.87 -7.13 7.45
CA TYR A 305 -5.08 -6.11 6.44
C TYR A 305 -5.05 -4.69 7.02
N PHE A 306 -4.54 -3.74 6.24
CA PHE A 306 -4.41 -2.34 6.64
C PHE A 306 -5.74 -1.58 6.55
N TRP A 307 -6.66 -1.83 7.48
CA TRP A 307 -7.99 -1.21 7.56
C TRP A 307 -7.97 0.30 7.84
N PHE A 308 -6.82 0.89 8.03
CA PHE A 308 -6.64 2.30 8.40
C PHE A 308 -6.85 3.26 7.23
N HIS A 309 -6.86 2.78 5.99
CA HIS A 309 -7.19 3.56 4.80
C HIS A 309 -8.70 3.48 4.53
N ARG A 310 -9.34 4.61 4.15
CA ARG A 310 -10.75 4.64 3.75
C ARG A 310 -10.89 4.01 2.36
N ARG A 311 -11.04 2.69 2.29
CA ARG A 311 -11.01 1.89 1.05
C ARG A 311 -12.14 2.24 0.09
N TRP A 312 -13.31 2.59 0.61
CA TRP A 312 -14.52 2.93 -0.16
C TRP A 312 -14.83 4.44 -0.07
N LYS A 313 -13.81 5.30 -0.04
CA LYS A 313 -13.98 6.75 0.05
C LYS A 313 -14.59 7.32 -1.23
N THR A 314 -14.18 6.82 -2.39
CA THR A 314 -14.65 7.28 -3.70
C THR A 314 -15.81 6.41 -4.16
N SER A 315 -16.95 7.04 -4.42
CA SER A 315 -18.12 6.36 -4.99
C SER A 315 -18.02 6.30 -6.53
N PRO A 316 -18.61 5.26 -7.17
CA PRO A 316 -18.78 5.24 -8.60
C PRO A 316 -19.51 6.52 -9.06
N PRO A 317 -19.29 6.99 -10.31
CA PRO A 317 -20.14 7.99 -10.91
C PRO A 317 -21.59 7.53 -10.82
N ALA A 318 -22.53 8.46 -10.55
CA ALA A 318 -23.95 8.15 -10.67
C ALA A 318 -24.20 7.69 -12.12
N GLU A 319 -24.86 6.55 -12.29
CA GLU A 319 -25.34 6.14 -13.60
C GLU A 319 -26.21 7.27 -14.15
N GLN A 320 -25.73 7.95 -15.20
CA GLN A 320 -26.59 8.84 -15.95
C GLN A 320 -27.66 7.97 -16.58
N PRO A 321 -28.96 8.26 -16.39
CA PRO A 321 -29.99 7.57 -17.14
C PRO A 321 -29.63 7.75 -18.64
N SER A 322 -29.56 6.63 -19.36
CA SER A 322 -29.31 6.58 -20.78
C SER A 322 -30.28 7.54 -21.51
N SER A 323 -29.83 8.76 -21.75
CA SER A 323 -30.50 9.61 -22.71
C SER A 323 -30.09 9.11 -24.10
N GLU A 324 -30.96 8.32 -24.72
CA GLU A 324 -30.98 8.21 -26.17
C GLU A 324 -31.16 9.65 -26.69
N THR A 325 -30.12 10.21 -27.23
CA THR A 325 -30.05 11.11 -28.39
C THR A 325 -28.71 11.87 -28.35
N GLY A 326 -28.03 11.81 -29.48
CA GLY A 326 -26.66 12.25 -29.67
C GLY A 326 -26.44 13.75 -29.48
N THR A 327 -25.26 14.05 -29.06
CA THR A 327 -24.40 15.11 -29.65
C THR A 327 -23.01 14.96 -29.03
N VAL A 328 -22.01 14.89 -29.87
CA VAL A 328 -20.58 14.80 -29.49
C VAL A 328 -20.14 16.19 -29.05
N GLU A 329 -19.77 16.36 -27.80
CA GLU A 329 -19.06 17.55 -27.35
C GLU A 329 -17.64 17.22 -26.87
N ALA A 330 -16.76 18.16 -27.15
CA ALA A 330 -15.31 18.05 -27.14
C ALA A 330 -14.72 17.78 -25.72
N VAL A 331 -13.71 16.93 -25.70
CA VAL A 331 -12.89 16.62 -24.52
C VAL A 331 -12.00 17.82 -24.18
N SER A 332 -12.20 18.41 -23.01
CA SER A 332 -11.29 19.39 -22.42
C SER A 332 -10.19 18.70 -21.58
N ALA A 333 -9.00 19.30 -21.59
CA ALA A 333 -7.75 18.84 -21.01
C ALA A 333 -7.80 18.66 -19.46
N PRO A 334 -6.88 17.89 -18.87
CA PRO A 334 -6.90 17.55 -17.44
C PRO A 334 -6.47 18.74 -16.57
N ALA A 335 -7.21 18.93 -15.48
CA ALA A 335 -6.96 19.95 -14.45
C ALA A 335 -5.79 19.57 -13.54
N ASP A 336 -5.12 20.61 -13.04
CA ASP A 336 -3.97 20.64 -12.11
C ASP A 336 -4.15 19.85 -10.80
N PRO A 337 -3.05 19.41 -10.16
CA PRO A 337 -3.11 18.62 -8.92
C PRO A 337 -3.46 19.47 -7.71
N ASP A 338 -4.38 18.94 -6.91
CA ASP A 338 -4.92 19.45 -5.65
C ASP A 338 -3.86 19.53 -4.52
N PRO A 339 -3.78 20.65 -3.75
CA PRO A 339 -2.75 20.91 -2.75
C PRO A 339 -2.90 20.17 -1.39
N ASP A 340 -3.91 19.37 -1.17
CA ASP A 340 -4.23 18.77 0.14
C ASP A 340 -3.51 17.44 0.47
N TYR A 341 -2.32 17.21 -0.09
CA TYR A 341 -1.46 16.08 0.25
C TYR A 341 -0.06 16.53 0.69
N ALA A 342 0.00 17.14 1.88
CA ALA A 342 1.20 17.15 2.71
C ALA A 342 1.04 16.21 3.90
#